data_ff8997b33d9279b5823d2c43904d219d
#
_entry.id   ff8997b33d9279b5823d2c43904d219d
#
_cell.length_a   1.000
_cell.length_b   1.000
_cell.length_c   1.000
_cell.angle_alpha   90.00
_cell.angle_beta   90.00
_cell.angle_gamma   90.00
#
_symmetry.space_group_name_H-M   'P 1'
#
loop_
_entity.id
_entity.type
_entity.pdbx_description
1 polymer ?
#
loop_
_entity_poly.entity_id
_entity_poly.type
_entity_poly.pdbx_seq_one_letter_code
_entity_poly.pdbx_strand_id
1 'polypeptide(L)'
;MNRKRFAAVMFSLIMMLSVIPALAAEDTRVIEVSGAGEARSAPDVANLSLVIETHAPTAEECSNKNAALAQKVVQVLKDKLAGKGTVETGDYSLNPDYNEPGPNQRPKITGYTAQNTINVETTELMLLGSLIDSAIAAGANRVNYLNFGLRDDTKAREEAIANASKDAQAQAQALAASLDVKLKQVVKASTVPEPRPIMPMARMAMATSMNASTPVEASQIRVSATVMLTYEIE
;
A
#
# COMPACT_ATOMS: atom_id res chain seq x y z
N MET A 1 -81.79 -28.87 3.91
CA MET A 1 -81.99 -27.49 4.40
C MET A 1 -80.72 -27.05 5.07
N ASN A 2 -80.08 -25.96 4.56
CA ASN A 2 -78.97 -25.15 5.13
C ASN A 2 -77.52 -25.50 4.88
N ARG A 3 -77.13 -25.92 3.68
CA ARG A 3 -75.66 -25.87 3.26
C ARG A 3 -75.24 -24.49 2.73
N LYS A 4 -76.14 -23.55 2.49
CA LYS A 4 -75.84 -22.21 1.93
C LYS A 4 -75.54 -21.12 2.98
N ARG A 5 -75.87 -21.39 4.26
CA ARG A 5 -75.61 -20.39 5.33
C ARG A 5 -74.30 -20.53 6.02
N PHE A 6 -73.59 -21.67 5.86
CA PHE A 6 -72.22 -21.87 6.42
C PHE A 6 -71.13 -21.28 5.56
N ALA A 7 -71.36 -21.10 4.25
CA ALA A 7 -70.34 -20.54 3.35
C ALA A 7 -70.19 -19.00 3.46
N ALA A 8 -71.22 -18.30 3.89
CA ALA A 8 -71.26 -16.85 4.00
C ALA A 8 -70.52 -16.32 5.27
N VAL A 9 -70.51 -17.11 6.35
CA VAL A 9 -69.87 -16.73 7.62
C VAL A 9 -68.35 -16.97 7.56
N MET A 10 -67.90 -17.94 6.79
CA MET A 10 -66.44 -18.21 6.64
C MET A 10 -65.71 -17.23 5.69
N PHE A 11 -66.45 -16.59 4.77
CA PHE A 11 -65.84 -15.60 3.86
C PHE A 11 -65.77 -14.19 4.50
N SER A 12 -66.48 -13.89 5.55
CA SER A 12 -66.45 -12.62 6.28
C SER A 12 -65.32 -12.55 7.32
N LEU A 13 -64.70 -13.69 7.70
CA LEU A 13 -63.68 -13.76 8.72
C LEU A 13 -62.24 -13.70 8.15
N ILE A 14 -62.08 -13.78 6.82
CA ILE A 14 -60.76 -13.76 6.14
C ILE A 14 -60.36 -12.34 5.69
N MET A 15 -61.24 -11.37 5.76
CA MET A 15 -60.97 -10.00 5.28
C MET A 15 -60.53 -9.03 6.39
N MET A 16 -60.22 -9.52 7.59
CA MET A 16 -59.89 -8.67 8.74
C MET A 16 -58.43 -8.81 9.21
N LEU A 17 -57.51 -9.31 8.35
CA LEU A 17 -56.12 -9.49 8.74
C LEU A 17 -55.20 -9.04 7.61
N SER A 18 -54.89 -7.74 7.53
CA SER A 18 -53.61 -7.21 7.07
C SER A 18 -53.64 -5.68 6.95
N VAL A 19 -53.86 -4.97 8.04
CA VAL A 19 -53.30 -3.62 8.18
C VAL A 19 -52.01 -3.81 8.93
N ILE A 20 -50.94 -4.18 8.19
CA ILE A 20 -49.56 -3.98 8.66
C ILE A 20 -49.40 -2.47 8.59
N PRO A 21 -49.21 -1.75 9.71
CA PRO A 21 -48.79 -0.36 9.65
C PRO A 21 -47.43 -0.40 8.93
N ALA A 22 -47.36 0.09 7.72
CA ALA A 22 -46.12 0.50 7.13
C ALA A 22 -45.55 1.53 8.12
N LEU A 23 -44.53 1.13 8.92
CA LEU A 23 -43.67 2.12 9.58
C LEU A 23 -43.10 2.96 8.42
N ALA A 24 -43.70 4.12 8.19
CA ALA A 24 -43.08 5.15 7.40
C ALA A 24 -41.77 5.43 8.12
N ALA A 25 -40.65 5.04 7.53
CA ALA A 25 -39.34 5.56 7.93
C ALA A 25 -39.49 7.07 7.82
N GLU A 26 -39.43 7.78 8.94
CA GLU A 26 -39.39 9.25 8.92
C GLU A 26 -38.19 9.58 8.05
N ASP A 27 -38.44 10.25 6.95
CA ASP A 27 -37.42 10.72 6.01
C ASP A 27 -36.63 11.81 6.74
N THR A 28 -35.63 11.39 7.54
CA THR A 28 -34.82 12.29 8.35
C THR A 28 -34.05 13.18 7.39
N ARG A 29 -34.34 14.49 7.44
CA ARG A 29 -33.62 15.48 6.61
C ARG A 29 -32.14 15.50 7.04
N VAL A 30 -31.23 15.32 6.08
CA VAL A 30 -29.80 15.17 6.37
C VAL A 30 -28.94 16.02 5.43
N ILE A 31 -27.75 16.38 5.93
CA ILE A 31 -26.62 16.87 5.14
C ILE A 31 -25.56 15.77 5.17
N GLU A 32 -25.10 15.35 4.00
CA GLU A 32 -23.98 14.42 3.84
C GLU A 32 -22.77 15.17 3.26
N VAL A 33 -21.62 15.00 3.88
CA VAL A 33 -20.36 15.65 3.49
C VAL A 33 -19.22 14.64 3.52
N SER A 34 -18.19 14.93 2.72
CA SER A 34 -16.95 14.15 2.70
C SER A 34 -15.78 15.07 2.96
N GLY A 35 -15.04 14.80 4.03
CA GLY A 35 -13.82 15.55 4.36
C GLY A 35 -12.57 14.72 4.06
N ALA A 36 -11.51 15.41 3.63
CA ALA A 36 -10.19 14.85 3.40
C ALA A 36 -9.19 15.38 4.42
N GLY A 37 -8.27 14.52 4.87
CA GLY A 37 -7.23 14.89 5.82
C GLY A 37 -5.92 14.20 5.51
N GLU A 38 -4.83 14.90 5.79
CA GLU A 38 -3.47 14.39 5.66
C GLU A 38 -2.71 14.54 6.97
N ALA A 39 -1.80 13.58 7.22
CA ALA A 39 -0.74 13.67 8.22
C ALA A 39 0.61 13.44 7.55
N ARG A 40 1.67 14.02 8.09
CA ARG A 40 3.05 13.85 7.60
C ARG A 40 3.94 13.37 8.73
N SER A 41 4.68 12.32 8.47
CA SER A 41 5.61 11.73 9.43
C SER A 41 6.98 11.51 8.80
N ALA A 42 8.03 11.64 9.59
CA ALA A 42 9.34 11.17 9.15
C ALA A 42 9.32 9.64 9.00
N PRO A 43 9.94 9.07 7.97
CA PRO A 43 10.05 7.62 7.84
C PRO A 43 10.90 7.04 8.96
N ASP A 44 10.58 5.83 9.40
CA ASP A 44 11.30 5.07 10.42
C ASP A 44 11.78 3.70 9.95
N VAL A 45 11.43 3.33 8.72
CA VAL A 45 11.84 2.07 8.08
C VAL A 45 12.20 2.32 6.62
N ALA A 46 13.19 1.58 6.12
CA ALA A 46 13.52 1.53 4.70
C ALA A 46 13.53 0.09 4.20
N ASN A 47 13.06 -0.08 2.97
CA ASN A 47 13.09 -1.32 2.21
C ASN A 47 13.97 -1.11 0.98
N LEU A 48 15.08 -1.83 0.94
CA LEU A 48 16.06 -1.82 -0.13
C LEU A 48 16.05 -3.15 -0.84
N SER A 49 15.96 -3.13 -2.17
CA SER A 49 16.05 -4.33 -3.02
C SER A 49 17.25 -4.24 -3.94
N LEU A 50 18.14 -5.20 -3.81
CA LEU A 50 19.38 -5.32 -4.57
C LEU A 50 19.31 -6.56 -5.46
N VAL A 51 19.91 -6.49 -6.64
CA VAL A 51 19.98 -7.61 -7.57
C VAL A 51 21.42 -7.97 -7.86
N ILE A 52 21.69 -9.27 -7.87
CA ILE A 52 22.93 -9.86 -8.31
C ILE A 52 22.63 -10.59 -9.62
N GLU A 53 23.12 -10.05 -10.72
CA GLU A 53 22.99 -10.63 -12.05
C GLU A 53 24.34 -11.19 -12.50
N THR A 54 24.31 -12.43 -13.02
CA THR A 54 25.52 -13.10 -13.54
C THR A 54 25.23 -13.72 -14.89
N HIS A 55 26.27 -13.80 -15.72
CA HIS A 55 26.22 -14.44 -17.04
C HIS A 55 27.32 -15.50 -17.13
N ALA A 56 27.01 -16.64 -17.78
CA ALA A 56 27.98 -17.67 -18.08
C ALA A 56 27.54 -18.52 -19.28
N PRO A 57 28.47 -19.26 -19.93
CA PRO A 57 28.14 -20.13 -21.07
C PRO A 57 27.21 -21.31 -20.71
N THR A 58 27.26 -21.78 -19.47
CA THR A 58 26.45 -22.91 -18.98
C THR A 58 25.58 -22.50 -17.79
N ALA A 59 24.43 -23.17 -17.66
CA ALA A 59 23.51 -22.95 -16.54
C ALA A 59 24.16 -23.22 -15.18
N GLU A 60 24.97 -24.30 -15.08
CA GLU A 60 25.65 -24.66 -13.85
C GLU A 60 26.67 -23.61 -13.43
N GLU A 61 27.53 -23.16 -14.33
CA GLU A 61 28.52 -22.12 -14.04
C GLU A 61 27.84 -20.81 -13.65
N CYS A 62 26.78 -20.41 -14.37
CA CYS A 62 26.02 -19.21 -14.09
C CYS A 62 25.41 -19.23 -12.69
N SER A 63 24.74 -20.34 -12.34
CA SER A 63 24.12 -20.55 -11.03
C SER A 63 25.13 -20.55 -9.89
N ASN A 64 26.26 -21.30 -10.05
CA ASN A 64 27.31 -21.38 -9.04
C ASN A 64 27.96 -20.01 -8.77
N LYS A 65 28.25 -19.26 -9.83
CA LYS A 65 28.80 -17.89 -9.72
C LYS A 65 27.82 -16.94 -9.03
N ASN A 66 26.54 -17.02 -9.39
CA ASN A 66 25.49 -16.22 -8.75
C ASN A 66 25.37 -16.54 -7.26
N ALA A 67 25.30 -17.82 -6.90
CA ALA A 67 25.19 -18.26 -5.51
C ALA A 67 26.36 -17.79 -4.64
N ALA A 68 27.58 -17.87 -5.15
CA ALA A 68 28.77 -17.41 -4.42
C ALA A 68 28.73 -15.88 -4.16
N LEU A 69 28.32 -15.08 -5.14
CA LEU A 69 28.16 -13.63 -4.97
C LEU A 69 27.01 -13.31 -4.02
N ALA A 70 25.88 -14.01 -4.14
CA ALA A 70 24.73 -13.79 -3.27
C ALA A 70 25.07 -14.06 -1.80
N GLN A 71 25.77 -15.16 -1.50
CA GLN A 71 26.23 -15.47 -0.15
C GLN A 71 27.13 -14.36 0.40
N LYS A 72 28.07 -13.86 -0.41
CA LYS A 72 28.97 -12.78 0.00
C LYS A 72 28.21 -11.47 0.28
N VAL A 73 27.26 -11.10 -0.58
CA VAL A 73 26.43 -9.90 -0.39
C VAL A 73 25.58 -10.02 0.88
N VAL A 74 24.90 -11.15 1.07
CA VAL A 74 24.08 -11.39 2.26
C VAL A 74 24.92 -11.31 3.54
N GLN A 75 26.11 -11.90 3.55
CA GLN A 75 26.99 -11.87 4.71
C GLN A 75 27.41 -10.43 5.06
N VAL A 76 27.90 -9.67 4.07
CA VAL A 76 28.31 -8.27 4.27
C VAL A 76 27.17 -7.39 4.76
N LEU A 77 25.95 -7.59 4.23
CA LEU A 77 24.77 -6.84 4.67
C LEU A 77 24.38 -7.18 6.11
N LYS A 78 24.36 -8.47 6.48
CA LYS A 78 24.09 -8.92 7.85
C LYS A 78 25.10 -8.38 8.87
N ASP A 79 26.38 -8.46 8.53
CA ASP A 79 27.46 -7.95 9.40
C ASP A 79 27.31 -6.44 9.63
N LYS A 80 26.98 -5.69 8.57
CA LYS A 80 26.82 -4.24 8.65
C LYS A 80 25.57 -3.79 9.39
N LEU A 81 24.48 -4.54 9.25
CA LEU A 81 23.25 -4.31 9.99
C LEU A 81 23.35 -4.68 11.47
N ALA A 82 24.25 -5.58 11.84
CA ALA A 82 24.47 -6.01 13.23
C ALA A 82 23.15 -6.35 13.98
N GLY A 83 22.20 -6.99 13.31
CA GLY A 83 20.88 -7.34 13.86
C GLY A 83 19.82 -6.23 13.84
N LYS A 84 20.12 -5.04 13.32
CA LYS A 84 19.19 -3.90 13.24
C LYS A 84 18.39 -3.86 11.94
N GLY A 85 18.06 -5.03 11.40
CA GLY A 85 17.28 -5.19 10.19
C GLY A 85 17.23 -6.64 9.74
N THR A 86 16.49 -6.91 8.69
CA THR A 86 16.39 -8.22 8.06
C THR A 86 17.06 -8.21 6.69
N VAL A 87 17.66 -9.35 6.32
CA VAL A 87 18.22 -9.60 4.99
C VAL A 87 17.65 -10.92 4.52
N GLU A 88 16.87 -10.87 3.47
CA GLU A 88 16.15 -12.01 2.92
C GLU A 88 16.45 -12.17 1.43
N THR A 89 16.46 -13.40 0.95
CA THR A 89 16.47 -13.68 -0.48
C THR A 89 15.05 -13.57 -0.99
N GLY A 90 14.84 -12.73 -1.99
CA GLY A 90 13.59 -12.62 -2.72
C GLY A 90 13.52 -13.61 -3.88
N ASP A 91 13.39 -13.08 -5.09
CA ASP A 91 13.27 -13.90 -6.29
C ASP A 91 14.61 -14.39 -6.81
N TYR A 92 14.62 -15.63 -7.32
CA TYR A 92 15.73 -16.18 -8.09
C TYR A 92 15.23 -16.64 -9.45
N SER A 93 15.96 -16.28 -10.50
CA SER A 93 15.70 -16.78 -11.85
C SER A 93 16.99 -17.18 -12.56
N LEU A 94 16.90 -18.17 -13.42
CA LEU A 94 17.96 -18.62 -14.32
C LEU A 94 17.35 -18.84 -15.70
N ASN A 95 17.77 -18.03 -16.67
CA ASN A 95 17.18 -18.03 -17.99
C ASN A 95 18.27 -18.23 -19.06
N PRO A 96 17.99 -19.00 -20.13
CA PRO A 96 18.86 -19.08 -21.28
C PRO A 96 18.84 -17.77 -22.08
N ASP A 97 20.00 -17.33 -22.52
CA ASP A 97 20.16 -16.21 -23.44
C ASP A 97 20.18 -16.74 -24.87
N TYR A 98 19.46 -16.08 -25.77
CA TYR A 98 19.38 -16.48 -27.17
C TYR A 98 20.00 -15.41 -28.08
N ASN A 99 20.62 -15.86 -29.19
CA ASN A 99 21.01 -14.94 -30.25
C ASN A 99 19.79 -14.43 -31.01
N GLU A 100 19.89 -13.26 -31.63
CA GLU A 100 18.91 -12.81 -32.62
C GLU A 100 19.00 -13.68 -33.88
N PRO A 101 17.93 -14.42 -34.25
CA PRO A 101 17.95 -15.28 -35.41
C PRO A 101 17.86 -14.43 -36.69
N GLY A 102 18.69 -14.74 -37.68
CA GLY A 102 18.51 -14.22 -39.03
C GLY A 102 17.26 -14.77 -39.74
N PRO A 103 16.90 -14.28 -40.92
CA PRO A 103 15.76 -14.79 -41.71
C PRO A 103 15.87 -16.31 -41.88
N ASN A 104 14.82 -17.04 -41.49
CA ASN A 104 14.74 -18.51 -41.54
C ASN A 104 15.72 -19.29 -40.63
N GLN A 105 16.29 -18.66 -39.60
CA GLN A 105 17.11 -19.32 -38.59
C GLN A 105 16.32 -19.48 -37.29
N ARG A 106 16.59 -20.57 -36.55
CA ARG A 106 16.06 -20.75 -35.18
C ARG A 106 17.00 -20.09 -34.17
N PRO A 107 16.46 -19.48 -33.10
CA PRO A 107 17.28 -18.99 -32.00
C PRO A 107 18.16 -20.11 -31.44
N LYS A 108 19.41 -19.76 -31.11
CA LYS A 108 20.36 -20.67 -30.43
C LYS A 108 20.72 -20.09 -29.09
N ILE A 109 20.86 -20.94 -28.08
CA ILE A 109 21.34 -20.53 -26.77
C ILE A 109 22.78 -20.09 -26.88
N THR A 110 23.09 -18.90 -26.39
CA THR A 110 24.41 -18.28 -26.39
C THR A 110 25.04 -18.24 -25.00
N GLY A 111 24.21 -18.39 -23.95
CA GLY A 111 24.63 -18.38 -22.57
C GLY A 111 23.43 -18.49 -21.64
N TYR A 112 23.66 -18.17 -20.38
CA TYR A 112 22.65 -18.17 -19.32
C TYR A 112 22.82 -16.94 -18.44
N THR A 113 21.71 -16.36 -18.03
CA THR A 113 21.63 -15.25 -17.08
C THR A 113 20.93 -15.72 -15.82
N ALA A 114 21.61 -15.58 -14.68
CA ALA A 114 21.00 -15.77 -13.36
C ALA A 114 20.81 -14.44 -12.64
N GLN A 115 19.65 -14.24 -12.06
CA GLN A 115 19.34 -13.09 -11.21
C GLN A 115 18.91 -13.57 -9.83
N ASN A 116 19.44 -12.93 -8.79
CA ASN A 116 19.10 -13.17 -7.40
C ASN A 116 18.80 -11.82 -6.74
N THR A 117 17.62 -11.70 -6.16
CA THR A 117 17.17 -10.48 -5.49
C THR A 117 17.37 -10.62 -3.98
N ILE A 118 18.04 -9.66 -3.38
CA ILE A 118 18.23 -9.56 -1.93
C ILE A 118 17.44 -8.36 -1.43
N ASN A 119 16.50 -8.62 -0.51
CA ASN A 119 15.69 -7.62 0.13
C ASN A 119 16.23 -7.33 1.54
N VAL A 120 16.34 -6.06 1.86
CA VAL A 120 16.78 -5.57 3.15
C VAL A 120 15.72 -4.66 3.73
N GLU A 121 15.29 -4.93 4.95
CA GLU A 121 14.49 -3.99 5.74
C GLU A 121 15.31 -3.52 6.93
N THR A 122 15.35 -2.21 7.18
CA THR A 122 16.09 -1.64 8.32
C THR A 122 15.47 -0.35 8.82
N THR A 123 15.61 -0.11 10.12
CA THR A 123 15.31 1.17 10.78
C THR A 123 16.51 2.12 10.85
N GLU A 124 17.71 1.64 10.50
CA GLU A 124 18.96 2.43 10.48
C GLU A 124 19.11 3.18 9.16
N LEU A 125 18.27 4.21 8.96
CA LEU A 125 18.18 4.93 7.69
C LEU A 125 19.52 5.59 7.29
N MET A 126 20.34 5.99 8.27
CA MET A 126 21.63 6.60 8.04
C MET A 126 22.67 5.62 7.46
N LEU A 127 22.44 4.31 7.59
CA LEU A 127 23.36 3.29 7.06
C LEU A 127 23.09 2.95 5.60
N LEU A 128 21.98 3.38 5.01
CA LEU A 128 21.53 2.94 3.69
C LEU A 128 22.56 3.17 2.59
N GLY A 129 23.18 4.35 2.51
CA GLY A 129 24.23 4.62 1.53
C GLY A 129 25.38 3.63 1.66
N SER A 130 25.85 3.43 2.89
CA SER A 130 26.95 2.50 3.15
C SER A 130 26.58 1.02 2.97
N LEU A 131 25.29 0.65 3.13
CA LEU A 131 24.80 -0.70 2.81
C LEU A 131 24.82 -0.93 1.30
N ILE A 132 24.32 0.04 0.52
CA ILE A 132 24.35 -0.02 -0.95
C ILE A 132 25.79 -0.17 -1.45
N ASP A 133 26.70 0.71 -0.99
CA ASP A 133 28.12 0.70 -1.42
C ASP A 133 28.77 -0.64 -1.09
N SER A 134 28.51 -1.18 0.11
CA SER A 134 29.08 -2.47 0.53
C SER A 134 28.51 -3.65 -0.24
N ALA A 135 27.22 -3.62 -0.58
CA ALA A 135 26.59 -4.65 -1.39
C ALA A 135 27.16 -4.64 -2.82
N ILE A 136 27.34 -3.46 -3.41
CA ILE A 136 27.96 -3.32 -4.74
C ILE A 136 29.40 -3.84 -4.72
N ALA A 137 30.20 -3.47 -3.73
CA ALA A 137 31.55 -3.98 -3.57
C ALA A 137 31.61 -5.51 -3.35
N ALA A 138 30.55 -6.10 -2.78
CA ALA A 138 30.43 -7.53 -2.57
C ALA A 138 29.94 -8.30 -3.80
N GLY A 139 29.35 -7.62 -4.80
CA GLY A 139 28.89 -8.24 -6.05
C GLY A 139 27.46 -7.96 -6.48
N ALA A 140 26.68 -7.18 -5.73
CA ALA A 140 25.43 -6.65 -6.22
C ALA A 140 25.72 -5.65 -7.36
N ASN A 141 24.97 -5.72 -8.45
CA ASN A 141 25.23 -4.90 -9.62
C ASN A 141 24.00 -4.09 -10.10
N ARG A 142 22.89 -4.18 -9.34
CA ARG A 142 21.70 -3.35 -9.58
C ARG A 142 20.96 -3.08 -8.28
N VAL A 143 20.54 -1.84 -8.10
CA VAL A 143 19.55 -1.46 -7.09
C VAL A 143 18.19 -1.47 -7.78
N ASN A 144 17.28 -2.32 -7.34
CA ASN A 144 15.94 -2.45 -7.91
C ASN A 144 15.04 -1.32 -7.41
N TYR A 145 15.00 -1.15 -6.09
CA TYR A 145 14.31 -0.02 -5.46
C TYR A 145 14.89 0.27 -4.06
N LEU A 146 14.64 1.49 -3.61
CA LEU A 146 14.78 1.92 -2.23
C LEU A 146 13.53 2.72 -1.86
N ASN A 147 12.75 2.21 -0.92
CA ASN A 147 11.54 2.83 -0.45
C ASN A 147 11.63 3.11 1.04
N PHE A 148 11.09 4.27 1.45
CA PHE A 148 10.93 4.64 2.84
C PHE A 148 9.50 4.46 3.27
N GLY A 149 9.29 4.12 4.55
CA GLY A 149 7.96 3.87 5.11
C GLY A 149 7.88 4.20 6.59
N LEU A 150 6.72 3.89 7.14
CA LEU A 150 6.47 3.83 8.56
C LEU A 150 6.26 2.36 8.92
N ARG A 151 6.96 1.86 9.93
CA ARG A 151 6.73 0.51 10.47
C ARG A 151 5.34 0.40 11.09
N ASP A 152 4.92 1.46 11.76
CA ASP A 152 3.58 1.63 12.31
C ASP A 152 3.01 2.98 11.87
N ASP A 153 2.00 2.96 11.01
CA ASP A 153 1.32 4.16 10.49
C ASP A 153 0.11 4.58 11.34
N THR A 154 -0.18 3.88 12.45
CA THR A 154 -1.40 4.07 13.26
C THR A 154 -1.56 5.52 13.71
N LYS A 155 -0.52 6.13 14.29
CA LYS A 155 -0.59 7.53 14.76
C LYS A 155 -0.81 8.52 13.61
N ALA A 156 -0.12 8.33 12.50
CA ALA A 156 -0.29 9.19 11.33
C ALA A 156 -1.68 9.03 10.72
N ARG A 157 -2.23 7.82 10.73
CA ARG A 157 -3.59 7.53 10.28
C ARG A 157 -4.64 8.16 11.19
N GLU A 158 -4.48 8.06 12.51
CA GLU A 158 -5.35 8.72 13.48
C GLU A 158 -5.37 10.24 13.29
N GLU A 159 -4.21 10.86 13.10
CA GLU A 159 -4.09 12.29 12.83
C GLU A 159 -4.75 12.67 11.48
N ALA A 160 -4.56 11.89 10.44
CA ALA A 160 -5.21 12.10 9.15
C ALA A 160 -6.74 12.00 9.26
N ILE A 161 -7.27 11.02 10.00
CA ILE A 161 -8.70 10.89 10.28
C ILE A 161 -9.23 12.09 11.05
N ALA A 162 -8.50 12.54 12.07
CA ALA A 162 -8.90 13.73 12.84
C ALA A 162 -8.95 14.99 11.97
N ASN A 163 -7.99 15.17 11.06
CA ASN A 163 -7.97 16.28 10.12
C ASN A 163 -9.12 16.16 9.10
N ALA A 164 -9.39 14.98 8.56
CA ALA A 164 -10.51 14.71 7.67
C ALA A 164 -11.87 14.99 8.34
N SER A 165 -12.01 14.60 9.61
CA SER A 165 -13.24 14.85 10.37
C SER A 165 -13.49 16.34 10.60
N LYS A 166 -12.43 17.13 10.88
CA LYS A 166 -12.52 18.60 10.99
C LYS A 166 -12.92 19.25 9.66
N ASP A 167 -12.35 18.77 8.57
CA ASP A 167 -12.68 19.26 7.23
C ASP A 167 -14.14 18.96 6.88
N ALA A 168 -14.61 17.72 7.09
CA ALA A 168 -16.01 17.36 6.89
C ALA A 168 -16.97 18.21 7.75
N GLN A 169 -16.60 18.44 9.02
CA GLN A 169 -17.41 19.28 9.92
C GLN A 169 -17.49 20.72 9.43
N ALA A 170 -16.39 21.31 8.97
CA ALA A 170 -16.36 22.66 8.42
C ALA A 170 -17.25 22.77 7.16
N GLN A 171 -17.20 21.78 6.28
CA GLN A 171 -18.05 21.70 5.09
C GLN A 171 -19.52 21.59 5.45
N ALA A 172 -19.89 20.76 6.45
CA ALA A 172 -21.27 20.64 6.91
C ALA A 172 -21.81 21.95 7.48
N GLN A 173 -20.99 22.65 8.29
CA GLN A 173 -21.35 23.96 8.85
C GLN A 173 -21.57 25.02 7.74
N ALA A 174 -20.67 25.08 6.75
CA ALA A 174 -20.79 26.01 5.64
C ALA A 174 -22.05 25.73 4.80
N LEU A 175 -22.35 24.44 4.55
CA LEU A 175 -23.52 24.02 3.79
C LEU A 175 -24.80 24.33 4.55
N ALA A 176 -24.88 24.01 5.84
CA ALA A 176 -26.04 24.33 6.68
C ALA A 176 -26.32 25.85 6.73
N ALA A 177 -25.28 26.67 6.88
CA ALA A 177 -25.42 28.13 6.85
C ALA A 177 -25.93 28.65 5.50
N SER A 178 -25.48 28.07 4.38
CA SER A 178 -25.92 28.48 3.05
C SER A 178 -27.37 28.09 2.73
N LEU A 179 -27.90 27.07 3.40
CA LEU A 179 -29.27 26.57 3.25
C LEU A 179 -30.22 27.12 4.32
N ASP A 180 -29.74 27.95 5.23
CA ASP A 180 -30.47 28.49 6.39
C ASP A 180 -31.11 27.38 7.26
N VAL A 181 -30.35 26.30 7.50
CA VAL A 181 -30.74 25.18 8.36
C VAL A 181 -29.75 25.00 9.50
N LYS A 182 -30.15 24.32 10.57
CA LYS A 182 -29.28 24.06 11.71
C LYS A 182 -28.82 22.60 11.70
N LEU A 183 -27.51 22.40 11.90
CA LEU A 183 -26.98 21.07 12.16
C LEU A 183 -27.39 20.59 13.56
N LYS A 184 -27.87 19.35 13.64
CA LYS A 184 -28.12 18.66 14.92
C LYS A 184 -26.96 17.72 15.23
N GLN A 185 -27.20 16.44 15.19
CA GLN A 185 -26.23 15.39 15.55
C GLN A 185 -25.71 14.67 14.33
N VAL A 186 -24.54 14.05 14.47
CA VAL A 186 -24.02 13.09 13.49
C VAL A 186 -24.84 11.81 13.62
N VAL A 187 -25.55 11.42 12.57
CA VAL A 187 -26.34 10.18 12.52
C VAL A 187 -25.56 9.03 11.89
N LYS A 188 -24.54 9.36 11.07
CA LYS A 188 -23.66 8.36 10.46
C LYS A 188 -22.27 8.94 10.28
N ALA A 189 -21.26 8.13 10.63
CA ALA A 189 -19.87 8.41 10.36
C ALA A 189 -19.20 7.16 9.80
N SER A 190 -18.41 7.34 8.76
CA SER A 190 -17.61 6.25 8.17
C SER A 190 -16.32 6.78 7.59
N THR A 191 -15.30 5.95 7.62
CA THR A 191 -14.06 6.18 6.88
C THR A 191 -14.11 5.44 5.56
N VAL A 192 -13.65 6.06 4.49
CA VAL A 192 -13.44 5.38 3.21
C VAL A 192 -12.09 4.67 3.30
N PRO A 193 -12.02 3.35 3.05
CA PRO A 193 -10.75 2.66 2.98
C PRO A 193 -9.90 3.27 1.86
N GLU A 194 -8.81 3.90 2.22
CA GLU A 194 -7.84 4.36 1.23
C GLU A 194 -6.81 3.26 0.96
N PRO A 195 -6.33 3.12 -0.28
CA PRO A 195 -5.19 2.28 -0.56
C PRO A 195 -3.99 2.77 0.28
N ARG A 196 -3.12 1.82 0.66
CA ARG A 196 -1.93 2.12 1.47
C ARG A 196 -1.17 3.34 0.91
N PRO A 197 -0.53 4.13 1.78
CA PRO A 197 0.21 5.32 1.37
C PRO A 197 1.15 5.00 0.20
N ILE A 198 1.15 5.85 -0.82
CA ILE A 198 2.13 5.77 -1.91
C ILE A 198 3.49 6.07 -1.27
N MET A 199 4.33 5.04 -1.17
CA MET A 199 5.69 5.20 -0.66
C MET A 199 6.48 6.08 -1.64
N PRO A 200 7.02 7.22 -1.19
CA PRO A 200 7.87 8.02 -2.06
C PRO A 200 9.11 7.21 -2.42
N MET A 201 9.36 7.04 -3.71
CA MET A 201 10.63 6.46 -4.17
C MET A 201 11.77 7.42 -3.83
N ALA A 202 12.82 6.91 -3.20
CA ALA A 202 14.03 7.70 -2.97
C ALA A 202 14.60 8.18 -4.31
N ARG A 203 14.92 9.47 -4.40
CA ARG A 203 15.73 9.99 -5.51
C ARG A 203 17.20 9.76 -5.16
N MET A 204 17.87 8.90 -5.92
CA MET A 204 19.32 8.80 -5.85
C MET A 204 19.90 10.04 -6.54
N ALA A 205 20.55 10.91 -5.78
CA ALA A 205 21.36 11.99 -6.36
C ALA A 205 22.65 11.38 -6.92
N MET A 206 23.03 11.73 -8.15
CA MET A 206 24.31 11.32 -8.71
C MET A 206 25.43 12.01 -7.88
N ALA A 207 26.19 11.20 -7.15
CA ALA A 207 27.33 11.67 -6.40
C ALA A 207 28.44 12.10 -7.36
N THR A 208 28.83 13.36 -7.30
CA THR A 208 29.93 13.94 -8.09
C THR A 208 31.29 13.85 -7.40
N SER A 209 31.39 13.18 -6.24
CA SER A 209 32.65 13.06 -5.48
C SER A 209 33.03 11.61 -5.23
N MET A 210 34.26 11.24 -5.56
CA MET A 210 34.81 9.87 -5.51
C MET A 210 34.99 9.26 -4.11
N ASN A 211 34.63 9.94 -3.01
CA ASN A 211 34.87 9.49 -1.63
C ASN A 211 33.66 9.68 -0.67
N ALA A 212 32.47 9.99 -1.17
CA ALA A 212 31.27 10.07 -0.33
C ALA A 212 30.39 8.83 -0.56
N SER A 213 29.83 8.27 0.53
CA SER A 213 28.80 7.22 0.42
C SER A 213 27.64 7.72 -0.43
N THR A 214 26.93 6.79 -1.09
CA THR A 214 25.74 7.10 -1.89
C THR A 214 24.80 8.00 -1.08
N PRO A 215 24.54 9.26 -1.51
CA PRO A 215 23.66 10.15 -0.76
C PRO A 215 22.23 9.64 -0.88
N VAL A 216 21.59 9.41 0.27
CA VAL A 216 20.22 8.95 0.38
C VAL A 216 19.46 9.89 1.30
N GLU A 217 18.48 10.61 0.75
CA GLU A 217 17.62 11.51 1.50
C GLU A 217 16.19 10.98 1.52
N ALA A 218 15.62 10.88 2.72
CA ALA A 218 14.26 10.43 2.93
C ALA A 218 13.30 11.63 2.95
N SER A 219 12.25 11.58 2.13
CA SER A 219 11.14 12.53 2.20
C SER A 219 10.15 12.11 3.29
N GLN A 220 9.36 13.07 3.78
CA GLN A 220 8.26 12.76 4.70
C GLN A 220 7.22 11.84 4.03
N ILE A 221 6.75 10.87 4.81
CA ILE A 221 5.64 9.99 4.44
C ILE A 221 4.35 10.74 4.64
N ARG A 222 3.49 10.72 3.63
CA ARG A 222 2.15 11.30 3.66
C ARG A 222 1.13 10.19 3.84
N VAL A 223 0.30 10.32 4.88
CA VAL A 223 -0.83 9.43 5.14
C VAL A 223 -2.10 10.24 4.97
N SER A 224 -3.01 9.78 4.12
CA SER A 224 -4.29 10.43 3.84
C SER A 224 -5.43 9.62 4.46
N ALA A 225 -6.52 10.31 4.75
CA ALA A 225 -7.77 9.69 5.16
C ALA A 225 -8.96 10.49 4.60
N THR A 226 -10.04 9.77 4.29
CA THR A 226 -11.32 10.36 3.89
C THR A 226 -12.40 9.92 4.86
N VAL A 227 -13.17 10.88 5.37
CA VAL A 227 -14.27 10.67 6.32
C VAL A 227 -15.57 11.16 5.71
N MET A 228 -16.60 10.34 5.75
CA MET A 228 -17.95 10.71 5.37
C MET A 228 -18.79 10.90 6.63
N LEU A 229 -19.44 12.03 6.77
CA LEU A 229 -20.33 12.38 7.86
C LEU A 229 -21.73 12.70 7.33
N THR A 230 -22.74 12.15 7.99
CA THR A 230 -24.14 12.49 7.76
C THR A 230 -24.69 13.16 9.02
N TYR A 231 -25.16 14.38 8.89
CA TYR A 231 -25.77 15.17 9.94
C TYR A 231 -27.28 15.24 9.75
N GLU A 232 -28.03 15.10 10.83
CA GLU A 232 -29.43 15.47 10.89
C GLU A 232 -29.53 17.00 10.90
N ILE A 233 -30.55 17.56 10.23
CA ILE A 233 -30.80 19.02 10.17
C ILE A 233 -32.22 19.36 10.62
N GLU A 234 -32.38 20.58 11.10
CA GLU A 234 -33.67 21.18 11.50
C GLU A 234 -34.10 22.28 10.55
#